data_d92a81624d5c11ac852130393519e6dc
#
_entry.id   d92a81624d5c11ac852130393519e6dc
#
_cell.length_a   1.000
_cell.length_b   1.000
_cell.length_c   1.000
_cell.angle_alpha   90.00
_cell.angle_beta   90.00
_cell.angle_gamma   90.00
#
_symmetry.space_group_name_H-M   'P 1'
#
loop_
_entity.id
_entity.type
_entity.pdbx_description
1 polymer ?
#
loop_
_entity_poly.entity_id
_entity_poly.type
_entity_poly.pdbx_seq_one_letter_code
_entity_poly.pdbx_strand_id
1 'polypeptide(L)'
;MSRRRESFRPLPALALFPTDQPGRRSDHGGGRIRVSLGAVAANYRTMRDRIAPAACAAVVKADAYGLGAARIAPALYDAGCRAFFVAHLFEAVDLRRILPADAELFVLNGLAPGAEYAALAAGAIPVLNSREQMEGWARLGRAVGRPLAAAIQFDTGMSRLGLPPEDAAFAFDPEGPIRWIEPRLILSHLAVADTPGHAGNARQRQAFERILAHAPPGVARSLANSAGCWLGQDYHYDLCRIGAALFGLDASPSAKAMQPVVEVTGRVIQTRAVPAGAGVGYGWAVTAAEGMRLATIGVGYADGWPRQLSAVGGAAFEGRLLPFVGRISMDSLVVDVSALPPDALKAGDQVELLGPNRTPEQLALEGATIDYEVIARLGRRLCREYVS
;
A
#
# COMPACT_ATOMS: atom_id res chain seq x y z
N MET A 1 -22.59 -55.01 -31.01
CA MET A 1 -23.16 -53.68 -30.78
C MET A 1 -22.04 -52.71 -30.43
N SER A 2 -21.54 -52.00 -31.43
CA SER A 2 -20.40 -51.07 -31.30
C SER A 2 -20.93 -49.69 -30.93
N ARG A 3 -20.56 -49.23 -29.71
CA ARG A 3 -20.84 -47.84 -29.32
C ARG A 3 -19.82 -46.94 -30.01
N ARG A 4 -20.28 -46.11 -30.95
CA ARG A 4 -19.49 -45.03 -31.56
C ARG A 4 -19.08 -44.06 -30.44
N ARG A 5 -17.77 -43.88 -30.26
CA ARG A 5 -17.23 -42.76 -29.49
C ARG A 5 -17.44 -41.49 -30.35
N GLU A 6 -18.32 -40.59 -29.91
CA GLU A 6 -18.39 -39.23 -30.45
C GLU A 6 -17.07 -38.52 -30.10
N SER A 7 -16.31 -38.21 -31.11
CA SER A 7 -15.10 -37.40 -30.99
C SER A 7 -15.50 -35.98 -30.65
N PHE A 8 -15.11 -35.52 -29.46
CA PHE A 8 -15.18 -34.15 -29.06
C PHE A 8 -14.34 -33.31 -30.09
N ARG A 9 -14.99 -32.58 -30.96
CA ARG A 9 -14.31 -31.56 -31.79
C ARG A 9 -13.98 -30.39 -30.87
N PRO A 10 -12.69 -30.02 -30.71
CA PRO A 10 -12.38 -28.78 -30.02
C PRO A 10 -13.00 -27.64 -30.81
N LEU A 11 -13.71 -26.78 -30.11
CA LEU A 11 -14.18 -25.50 -30.62
C LEU A 11 -12.96 -24.77 -31.20
N PRO A 12 -13.08 -24.07 -32.34
CA PRO A 12 -11.98 -23.24 -32.85
C PRO A 12 -11.54 -22.33 -31.71
N ALA A 13 -10.21 -22.25 -31.51
CA ALA A 13 -9.61 -21.42 -30.47
C ALA A 13 -10.27 -20.02 -30.59
N LEU A 14 -11.20 -19.72 -29.69
CA LEU A 14 -11.64 -18.36 -29.47
C LEU A 14 -10.35 -17.59 -29.30
N ALA A 15 -10.09 -16.64 -30.18
CA ALA A 15 -8.93 -15.77 -30.11
C ALA A 15 -8.86 -15.30 -28.65
N LEU A 16 -7.89 -15.86 -27.91
CA LEU A 16 -7.62 -15.49 -26.52
C LEU A 16 -7.51 -13.98 -26.55
N PHE A 17 -8.38 -13.32 -25.81
CA PHE A 17 -8.44 -11.87 -25.75
C PHE A 17 -7.01 -11.33 -25.65
N PRO A 18 -6.61 -10.35 -26.47
CA PRO A 18 -5.28 -9.75 -26.36
C PRO A 18 -5.10 -9.30 -24.92
N THR A 19 -4.09 -9.82 -24.23
CA THR A 19 -3.87 -9.63 -22.80
C THR A 19 -3.47 -8.21 -22.44
N ASP A 20 -3.29 -7.32 -23.43
CA ASP A 20 -2.63 -6.03 -23.26
C ASP A 20 -3.39 -4.80 -23.77
N GLN A 21 -4.72 -4.87 -23.91
CA GLN A 21 -5.48 -3.65 -24.12
C GLN A 21 -6.01 -3.12 -22.79
N PRO A 22 -5.48 -1.96 -22.28
CA PRO A 22 -6.12 -1.25 -21.17
C PRO A 22 -7.53 -0.88 -21.58
N GLY A 23 -8.53 -1.31 -20.81
CA GLY A 23 -9.95 -0.95 -21.05
C GLY A 23 -10.91 -2.13 -21.22
N ARG A 24 -10.50 -3.29 -21.77
CA ARG A 24 -11.42 -4.42 -21.99
C ARG A 24 -11.60 -5.39 -20.82
N ARG A 25 -10.71 -5.37 -19.81
CA ARG A 25 -10.88 -6.19 -18.59
C ARG A 25 -11.95 -5.65 -17.64
N SER A 26 -12.31 -4.37 -17.75
CA SER A 26 -13.24 -3.71 -16.84
C SER A 26 -14.68 -4.20 -16.97
N ASP A 27 -15.11 -4.65 -18.19
CA ASP A 27 -16.51 -4.94 -18.45
C ASP A 27 -16.93 -6.35 -18.04
N HIS A 28 -15.98 -7.24 -17.74
CA HIS A 28 -16.25 -8.65 -17.43
C HIS A 28 -15.84 -9.07 -16.01
N GLY A 29 -15.24 -8.18 -15.20
CA GLY A 29 -14.83 -8.46 -13.83
C GLY A 29 -15.97 -8.32 -12.82
N GLY A 30 -15.82 -8.98 -11.66
CA GLY A 30 -16.76 -8.87 -10.55
C GLY A 30 -16.65 -7.55 -9.77
N GLY A 31 -15.49 -6.89 -9.79
CA GLY A 31 -15.27 -5.62 -9.10
C GLY A 31 -14.23 -4.74 -9.78
N ARG A 32 -14.26 -3.45 -9.42
CA ARG A 32 -13.38 -2.41 -9.97
C ARG A 32 -12.77 -1.61 -8.84
N ILE A 33 -11.49 -1.25 -9.02
CA ILE A 33 -10.80 -0.24 -8.20
C ILE A 33 -10.60 0.99 -9.07
N ARG A 34 -11.07 2.13 -8.61
CA ARG A 34 -10.80 3.44 -9.19
C ARG A 34 -9.75 4.14 -8.35
N VAL A 35 -8.65 4.57 -8.97
CA VAL A 35 -7.53 5.24 -8.32
C VAL A 35 -7.39 6.65 -8.90
N SER A 36 -7.51 7.68 -8.06
CA SER A 36 -7.31 9.07 -8.48
C SER A 36 -5.83 9.44 -8.39
N LEU A 37 -5.16 9.52 -9.53
CA LEU A 37 -3.78 10.02 -9.62
C LEU A 37 -3.71 11.51 -9.26
N GLY A 38 -4.76 12.27 -9.60
CA GLY A 38 -4.88 13.68 -9.23
C GLY A 38 -4.91 13.87 -7.72
N ALA A 39 -5.68 13.05 -6.99
CA ALA A 39 -5.72 13.09 -5.52
C ALA A 39 -4.37 12.68 -4.91
N VAL A 40 -3.70 11.65 -5.43
CA VAL A 40 -2.33 11.28 -4.99
C VAL A 40 -1.36 12.44 -5.14
N ALA A 41 -1.36 13.11 -6.30
CA ALA A 41 -0.50 14.26 -6.56
C ALA A 41 -0.86 15.48 -5.68
N ALA A 42 -2.14 15.71 -5.41
CA ALA A 42 -2.61 16.75 -4.50
C ALA A 42 -2.17 16.49 -3.06
N ASN A 43 -2.34 15.26 -2.58
CA ASN A 43 -1.89 14.84 -1.25
C ASN A 43 -0.37 15.00 -1.09
N TYR A 44 0.40 14.62 -2.12
CA TYR A 44 1.85 14.84 -2.13
C TYR A 44 2.19 16.32 -1.98
N ARG A 45 1.56 17.22 -2.75
CA ARG A 45 1.81 18.67 -2.66
C ARG A 45 1.42 19.21 -1.28
N THR A 46 0.29 18.80 -0.73
CA THR A 46 -0.16 19.17 0.62
C THR A 46 0.88 18.79 1.68
N MET A 47 1.40 17.56 1.60
CA MET A 47 2.43 17.11 2.55
C MET A 47 3.76 17.83 2.34
N ARG A 48 4.21 18.02 1.10
CA ARG A 48 5.41 18.79 0.77
C ARG A 48 5.35 20.20 1.35
N ASP A 49 4.24 20.90 1.14
CA ASP A 49 4.07 22.27 1.61
C ASP A 49 4.01 22.35 3.13
N ARG A 50 3.42 21.33 3.79
CA ARG A 50 3.37 21.23 5.24
C ARG A 50 4.73 21.05 5.90
N ILE A 51 5.60 20.23 5.31
CA ILE A 51 6.89 19.87 5.91
C ILE A 51 8.04 20.80 5.49
N ALA A 52 7.77 21.76 4.62
CA ALA A 52 8.81 22.69 4.17
C ALA A 52 9.55 23.34 5.36
N PRO A 53 10.89 23.46 5.28
CA PRO A 53 11.77 23.27 4.14
C PRO A 53 12.27 21.83 3.92
N ALA A 54 11.85 20.85 4.74
CA ALA A 54 12.26 19.45 4.57
C ALA A 54 11.78 18.88 3.22
N ALA A 55 12.58 17.99 2.63
CA ALA A 55 12.23 17.31 1.40
C ALA A 55 11.11 16.28 1.64
N CYS A 56 10.23 16.14 0.63
CA CYS A 56 9.13 15.19 0.66
C CYS A 56 9.47 13.96 -0.20
N ALA A 57 9.65 12.80 0.41
CA ALA A 57 9.87 11.55 -0.27
C ALA A 57 8.60 10.68 -0.26
N ALA A 58 8.35 9.94 -1.34
CA ALA A 58 7.20 9.06 -1.48
C ALA A 58 7.53 7.62 -1.09
N VAL A 59 6.72 7.00 -0.26
CA VAL A 59 6.80 5.57 0.08
C VAL A 59 5.77 4.83 -0.76
N VAL A 60 6.24 4.11 -1.79
CA VAL A 60 5.41 3.42 -2.79
C VAL A 60 5.62 1.90 -2.77
N LYS A 61 6.06 1.36 -1.63
CA LYS A 61 6.23 -0.09 -1.39
C LYS A 61 4.92 -0.86 -1.53
N ALA A 62 5.02 -2.18 -1.67
CA ALA A 62 3.88 -3.09 -1.82
C ALA A 62 2.98 -2.67 -3.00
N ASP A 63 3.60 -2.37 -4.15
CA ASP A 63 2.90 -1.90 -5.37
C ASP A 63 2.06 -0.63 -5.09
N ALA A 64 2.67 0.37 -4.42
CA ALA A 64 2.00 1.58 -3.95
C ALA A 64 0.77 1.24 -3.09
N TYR A 65 0.97 0.46 -2.02
CA TYR A 65 -0.09 -0.02 -1.13
C TYR A 65 -1.19 -0.79 -1.89
N GLY A 66 -0.81 -1.57 -2.90
CA GLY A 66 -1.72 -2.35 -3.72
C GLY A 66 -2.42 -1.56 -4.84
N LEU A 67 -2.18 -0.27 -4.95
CA LEU A 67 -2.88 0.61 -5.90
C LEU A 67 -2.18 0.76 -7.27
N GLY A 68 -0.97 0.18 -7.45
CA GLY A 68 -0.27 0.17 -8.73
C GLY A 68 0.86 1.19 -8.83
N ALA A 69 2.04 0.84 -8.32
CA ALA A 69 3.23 1.71 -8.30
C ALA A 69 3.65 2.18 -9.69
N ALA A 70 3.46 1.36 -10.71
CA ALA A 70 3.79 1.70 -12.10
C ALA A 70 3.01 2.90 -12.66
N ARG A 71 1.85 3.24 -12.08
CA ARG A 71 1.05 4.41 -12.47
C ARG A 71 1.20 5.55 -11.49
N ILE A 72 1.34 5.24 -10.21
CA ILE A 72 1.41 6.23 -9.12
C ILE A 72 2.79 6.90 -9.07
N ALA A 73 3.89 6.15 -9.22
CA ALA A 73 5.22 6.72 -9.09
C ALA A 73 5.53 7.78 -10.17
N PRO A 74 5.18 7.60 -11.46
CA PRO A 74 5.30 8.67 -12.46
C PRO A 74 4.46 9.90 -12.11
N ALA A 75 3.21 9.75 -11.64
CA ALA A 75 2.37 10.88 -11.26
C ALA A 75 2.96 11.68 -10.08
N LEU A 76 3.58 10.99 -9.12
CA LEU A 76 4.32 11.61 -8.03
C LEU A 76 5.60 12.31 -8.51
N TYR A 77 6.32 11.70 -9.46
CA TYR A 77 7.50 12.32 -10.06
C TYR A 77 7.13 13.62 -10.79
N ASP A 78 6.06 13.61 -11.56
CA ASP A 78 5.52 14.80 -12.25
C ASP A 78 5.04 15.87 -11.25
N ALA A 79 4.56 15.46 -10.06
CA ALA A 79 4.22 16.38 -8.97
C ALA A 79 5.44 16.96 -8.24
N GLY A 80 6.68 16.54 -8.61
CA GLY A 80 7.94 17.05 -8.07
C GLY A 80 8.66 16.10 -7.11
N CYS A 81 8.18 14.89 -6.86
CA CYS A 81 8.87 13.90 -6.05
C CYS A 81 10.15 13.41 -6.75
N ARG A 82 11.25 13.33 -6.00
CA ARG A 82 12.55 12.84 -6.51
C ARG A 82 13.11 11.67 -5.71
N ALA A 83 12.59 11.41 -4.52
CA ALA A 83 13.02 10.29 -3.66
C ALA A 83 11.85 9.34 -3.42
N PHE A 84 12.04 8.08 -3.74
CA PHE A 84 11.04 7.03 -3.63
C PHE A 84 11.55 5.90 -2.74
N PHE A 85 10.71 5.42 -1.84
CA PHE A 85 11.02 4.34 -0.93
C PHE A 85 10.15 3.12 -1.24
N VAL A 86 10.80 1.98 -1.44
CA VAL A 86 10.18 0.65 -1.61
C VAL A 86 10.67 -0.30 -0.52
N ALA A 87 10.02 -1.45 -0.36
CA ALA A 87 10.45 -2.43 0.64
C ALA A 87 11.60 -3.32 0.13
N HIS A 88 11.51 -3.80 -1.10
CA HIS A 88 12.39 -4.81 -1.67
C HIS A 88 13.06 -4.36 -2.97
N LEU A 89 14.22 -4.95 -3.27
CA LEU A 89 15.01 -4.60 -4.45
C LEU A 89 14.22 -4.79 -5.77
N PHE A 90 13.42 -5.85 -5.90
CA PHE A 90 12.65 -6.08 -7.13
C PHE A 90 11.68 -4.94 -7.43
N GLU A 91 11.10 -4.31 -6.40
CA GLU A 91 10.22 -3.14 -6.57
C GLU A 91 11.02 -1.93 -7.11
N ALA A 92 12.25 -1.74 -6.62
CA ALA A 92 13.13 -0.68 -7.14
C ALA A 92 13.54 -0.96 -8.60
N VAL A 93 13.85 -2.22 -8.95
CA VAL A 93 14.16 -2.63 -10.33
C VAL A 93 12.98 -2.33 -11.27
N ASP A 94 11.76 -2.64 -10.86
CA ASP A 94 10.57 -2.37 -11.66
C ASP A 94 10.33 -0.86 -11.81
N LEU A 95 10.49 -0.09 -10.75
CA LEU A 95 10.36 1.37 -10.81
C LEU A 95 11.45 2.04 -11.65
N ARG A 96 12.68 1.53 -11.63
CA ARG A 96 13.77 2.07 -12.44
C ARG A 96 13.50 2.01 -13.96
N ARG A 97 12.67 1.08 -14.41
CA ARG A 97 12.28 0.96 -15.82
C ARG A 97 11.35 2.07 -16.29
N ILE A 98 10.69 2.76 -15.36
CA ILE A 98 9.62 3.72 -15.65
C ILE A 98 9.89 5.12 -15.09
N LEU A 99 10.76 5.25 -14.09
CA LEU A 99 11.15 6.54 -13.54
C LEU A 99 12.44 7.06 -14.19
N PRO A 100 12.58 8.37 -14.36
CA PRO A 100 13.83 8.99 -14.83
C PRO A 100 15.02 8.65 -13.92
N ALA A 101 16.23 8.76 -14.47
CA ALA A 101 17.46 8.36 -13.78
C ALA A 101 17.79 9.22 -12.55
N ASP A 102 17.29 10.45 -12.47
CA ASP A 102 17.44 11.36 -11.34
C ASP A 102 16.49 11.06 -10.17
N ALA A 103 15.55 10.13 -10.34
CA ALA A 103 14.75 9.62 -9.23
C ALA A 103 15.60 8.71 -8.34
N GLU A 104 15.74 9.04 -7.07
CA GLU A 104 16.40 8.19 -6.08
C GLU A 104 15.47 7.08 -5.60
N LEU A 105 15.94 5.83 -5.63
CA LEU A 105 15.16 4.64 -5.27
C LEU A 105 15.77 3.98 -4.03
N PHE A 106 15.17 4.18 -2.87
CA PHE A 106 15.62 3.62 -1.60
C PHE A 106 14.93 2.29 -1.30
N VAL A 107 15.72 1.28 -0.88
CA VAL A 107 15.22 -0.07 -0.54
C VAL A 107 15.25 -0.26 0.96
N LEU A 108 14.09 -0.16 1.62
CA LEU A 108 13.94 -0.10 3.08
C LEU A 108 14.44 -1.34 3.82
N ASN A 109 14.23 -2.52 3.29
CA ASN A 109 14.66 -3.77 3.92
C ASN A 109 16.15 -4.08 3.70
N GLY A 110 16.87 -3.16 3.02
CA GLY A 110 18.24 -3.40 2.62
C GLY A 110 18.34 -4.49 1.55
N LEU A 111 19.42 -5.24 1.56
CA LEU A 111 19.70 -6.24 0.55
C LEU A 111 19.87 -7.62 1.19
N ALA A 112 19.35 -8.64 0.51
CA ALA A 112 19.74 -10.01 0.79
C ALA A 112 21.21 -10.23 0.38
N PRO A 113 21.96 -11.09 1.09
CA PRO A 113 23.34 -11.43 0.71
C PRO A 113 23.43 -11.88 -0.75
N GLY A 114 24.35 -11.29 -1.52
CA GLY A 114 24.53 -11.56 -2.96
C GLY A 114 23.69 -10.70 -3.89
N ALA A 115 22.80 -9.84 -3.38
CA ALA A 115 22.00 -8.95 -4.20
C ALA A 115 22.67 -7.58 -4.49
N GLU A 116 23.88 -7.36 -3.96
CA GLU A 116 24.57 -6.06 -4.01
C GLU A 116 24.83 -5.60 -5.44
N TYR A 117 25.30 -6.50 -6.33
CA TYR A 117 25.51 -6.18 -7.74
C TYR A 117 24.20 -5.82 -8.48
N ALA A 118 23.12 -6.54 -8.18
CA ALA A 118 21.84 -6.25 -8.79
C ALA A 118 21.30 -4.87 -8.34
N ALA A 119 21.50 -4.51 -7.07
CA ALA A 119 21.13 -3.19 -6.55
C ALA A 119 21.95 -2.08 -7.22
N LEU A 120 23.27 -2.26 -7.35
CA LEU A 120 24.14 -1.31 -8.03
C LEU A 120 23.73 -1.14 -9.51
N ALA A 121 23.47 -2.23 -10.21
CA ALA A 121 23.07 -2.21 -11.61
C ALA A 121 21.71 -1.51 -11.83
N ALA A 122 20.79 -1.64 -10.87
CA ALA A 122 19.50 -0.95 -10.88
C ALA A 122 19.60 0.52 -10.46
N GLY A 123 20.76 1.00 -9.99
CA GLY A 123 20.89 2.32 -9.38
C GLY A 123 20.02 2.48 -8.12
N ALA A 124 19.76 1.38 -7.42
CA ALA A 124 19.01 1.37 -6.17
C ALA A 124 19.93 1.73 -4.99
N ILE A 125 19.40 2.47 -4.03
CA ILE A 125 20.08 2.92 -2.82
C ILE A 125 19.60 2.04 -1.66
N PRO A 126 20.40 1.06 -1.18
CA PRO A 126 19.99 0.23 -0.06
C PRO A 126 19.94 1.03 1.23
N VAL A 127 18.95 0.75 2.07
CA VAL A 127 18.92 1.16 3.47
C VAL A 127 19.61 0.07 4.28
N LEU A 128 20.81 0.35 4.77
CA LEU A 128 21.63 -0.59 5.51
C LEU A 128 21.14 -0.66 6.96
N ASN A 129 20.69 -1.85 7.37
CA ASN A 129 20.00 -2.09 8.64
C ASN A 129 20.83 -2.91 9.64
N SER A 130 21.99 -3.42 9.23
CA SER A 130 22.86 -4.22 10.09
C SER A 130 24.33 -4.07 9.69
N ARG A 131 25.24 -4.52 10.58
CA ARG A 131 26.67 -4.56 10.29
C ARG A 131 26.98 -5.39 9.04
N GLU A 132 26.35 -6.54 8.89
CA GLU A 132 26.53 -7.44 7.75
C GLU A 132 26.15 -6.78 6.44
N GLN A 133 25.04 -6.02 6.41
CA GLN A 133 24.63 -5.25 5.23
C GLN A 133 25.62 -4.13 4.91
N MET A 134 26.12 -3.41 5.93
CA MET A 134 27.16 -2.40 5.75
C MET A 134 28.45 -2.98 5.19
N GLU A 135 28.93 -4.07 5.77
CA GLU A 135 30.14 -4.76 5.31
C GLU A 135 29.96 -5.34 3.90
N GLY A 136 28.80 -5.92 3.60
CA GLY A 136 28.46 -6.43 2.28
C GLY A 136 28.55 -5.35 1.21
N TRP A 137 27.91 -4.22 1.47
CA TRP A 137 27.91 -3.08 0.56
C TRP A 137 29.29 -2.45 0.41
N ALA A 138 30.04 -2.31 1.51
CA ALA A 138 31.42 -1.82 1.53
C ALA A 138 32.38 -2.74 0.77
N ARG A 139 32.22 -4.08 0.86
CA ARG A 139 33.00 -5.04 0.03
C ARG A 139 32.79 -4.81 -1.46
N LEU A 140 31.54 -4.57 -1.88
CA LEU A 140 31.27 -4.21 -3.29
C LEU A 140 31.91 -2.87 -3.65
N GLY A 141 31.79 -1.83 -2.81
CA GLY A 141 32.44 -0.54 -3.02
C GLY A 141 33.95 -0.66 -3.20
N ARG A 142 34.60 -1.46 -2.38
CA ARG A 142 36.03 -1.79 -2.51
C ARG A 142 36.32 -2.50 -3.83
N ALA A 143 35.51 -3.47 -4.21
CA ALA A 143 35.70 -4.24 -5.44
C ALA A 143 35.58 -3.38 -6.70
N VAL A 144 34.66 -2.39 -6.70
CA VAL A 144 34.47 -1.45 -7.83
C VAL A 144 35.34 -0.19 -7.72
N GLY A 145 36.15 -0.05 -6.65
CA GLY A 145 37.12 1.02 -6.47
C GLY A 145 36.57 2.39 -6.12
N ARG A 146 35.31 2.48 -5.62
CA ARG A 146 34.70 3.74 -5.19
C ARG A 146 33.65 3.53 -4.11
N PRO A 147 33.36 4.55 -3.27
CA PRO A 147 32.20 4.54 -2.38
C PRO A 147 30.90 4.41 -3.17
N LEU A 148 29.93 3.69 -2.59
CA LEU A 148 28.62 3.46 -3.16
C LEU A 148 27.53 4.11 -2.32
N ALA A 149 26.57 4.74 -2.97
CA ALA A 149 25.45 5.40 -2.33
C ALA A 149 24.62 4.41 -1.48
N ALA A 150 24.35 4.77 -0.23
CA ALA A 150 23.47 4.02 0.67
C ALA A 150 22.81 4.96 1.68
N ALA A 151 21.72 4.50 2.29
CA ALA A 151 21.17 5.07 3.50
C ALA A 151 21.53 4.16 4.69
N ILE A 152 21.67 4.72 5.89
CA ILE A 152 22.00 3.97 7.11
C ILE A 152 20.86 4.16 8.10
N GLN A 153 20.21 3.07 8.51
CA GLN A 153 19.11 3.11 9.47
C GLN A 153 19.55 2.66 10.84
N PHE A 154 19.11 3.41 11.86
CA PHE A 154 19.27 3.05 13.26
C PHE A 154 17.92 2.76 13.91
N ASP A 155 17.91 1.77 14.81
CA ASP A 155 16.75 1.52 15.66
C ASP A 155 16.78 2.45 16.88
N THR A 156 15.80 3.31 16.97
CA THR A 156 15.62 4.22 18.10
C THR A 156 14.51 3.80 19.07
N GLY A 157 14.01 2.57 18.95
CA GLY A 157 13.01 2.00 19.84
C GLY A 157 11.78 1.41 19.18
N MET A 158 11.86 1.02 17.90
CA MET A 158 10.82 0.24 17.21
C MET A 158 11.11 -1.27 17.27
N SER A 159 12.35 -1.67 17.47
CA SER A 159 12.82 -3.06 17.59
C SER A 159 12.46 -3.92 16.36
N ARG A 160 12.63 -3.34 15.16
CA ARG A 160 12.28 -4.03 13.90
C ARG A 160 13.44 -4.09 12.91
N LEU A 161 13.99 -2.95 12.53
CA LEU A 161 15.09 -2.81 11.58
C LEU A 161 15.98 -1.64 12.01
N GLY A 162 17.25 -1.70 11.64
CA GLY A 162 18.26 -0.67 11.91
C GLY A 162 19.36 -1.18 12.83
N LEU A 163 20.53 -0.58 12.70
CA LEU A 163 21.66 -0.76 13.61
C LEU A 163 21.23 -0.34 15.03
N PRO A 164 21.64 -1.05 16.07
CA PRO A 164 21.44 -0.58 17.43
C PRO A 164 22.25 0.72 17.67
N PRO A 165 21.80 1.61 18.56
CA PRO A 165 22.46 2.91 18.79
C PRO A 165 23.94 2.81 19.13
N GLU A 166 24.36 1.77 19.85
CA GLU A 166 25.75 1.49 20.21
C GLU A 166 26.67 1.23 19.00
N ASP A 167 26.09 0.87 17.86
CA ASP A 167 26.83 0.67 16.63
C ASP A 167 27.11 1.98 15.87
N ALA A 168 26.73 3.14 16.39
CA ALA A 168 27.02 4.42 15.75
C ALA A 168 28.54 4.64 15.55
N ALA A 169 29.36 4.27 16.53
CA ALA A 169 30.80 4.35 16.39
C ALA A 169 31.38 3.45 15.30
N PHE A 170 30.86 2.22 15.18
CA PHE A 170 31.22 1.31 14.07
C PHE A 170 30.74 1.85 12.72
N ALA A 171 29.49 2.32 12.66
CA ALA A 171 28.88 2.75 11.41
C ALA A 171 29.59 3.97 10.79
N PHE A 172 30.18 4.83 11.63
CA PHE A 172 30.82 6.08 11.20
C PHE A 172 32.35 6.09 11.43
N ASP A 173 32.96 4.92 11.69
CA ASP A 173 34.42 4.79 11.79
C ASP A 173 35.06 5.08 10.41
N PRO A 174 35.89 6.14 10.26
CA PRO A 174 36.52 6.49 8.99
C PRO A 174 37.41 5.37 8.40
N GLU A 175 37.93 4.48 9.23
CA GLU A 175 38.72 3.33 8.79
C GLU A 175 37.86 2.07 8.56
N GLY A 176 36.58 2.15 8.93
CA GLY A 176 35.60 1.08 8.83
C GLY A 176 34.90 1.01 7.47
N PRO A 177 33.70 0.36 7.44
CA PRO A 177 32.90 0.18 6.22
C PRO A 177 32.50 1.50 5.56
N ILE A 178 32.31 2.58 6.33
CA ILE A 178 31.86 3.89 5.83
C ILE A 178 32.79 4.45 4.76
N ARG A 179 34.08 4.09 4.77
CA ARG A 179 35.05 4.50 3.75
C ARG A 179 34.63 4.12 2.32
N TRP A 180 33.84 3.06 2.18
CA TRP A 180 33.35 2.52 0.91
C TRP A 180 31.84 2.74 0.72
N ILE A 181 31.23 3.55 1.57
CA ILE A 181 29.83 3.92 1.54
C ILE A 181 29.75 5.45 1.38
N GLU A 182 28.96 5.91 0.42
CA GLU A 182 28.53 7.30 0.30
C GLU A 182 27.19 7.45 1.03
N PRO A 183 27.16 7.94 2.28
CA PRO A 183 25.91 8.02 3.04
C PRO A 183 25.03 9.13 2.46
N ARG A 184 23.93 8.76 1.83
CA ARG A 184 22.93 9.69 1.28
C ARG A 184 21.94 10.12 2.34
N LEU A 185 21.64 9.26 3.31
CA LEU A 185 20.63 9.49 4.32
C LEU A 185 20.94 8.69 5.58
N ILE A 186 20.79 9.31 6.74
CA ILE A 186 20.73 8.63 8.04
C ILE A 186 19.28 8.68 8.49
N LEU A 187 18.70 7.53 8.83
CA LEU A 187 17.27 7.49 9.17
C LEU A 187 16.97 6.60 10.38
N SER A 188 15.84 6.88 10.97
CA SER A 188 15.14 5.99 11.90
C SER A 188 13.64 5.97 11.60
N HIS A 189 12.84 5.25 12.38
CA HIS A 189 11.41 5.12 12.15
C HIS A 189 10.63 5.26 13.47
N LEU A 190 9.66 6.17 13.48
CA LEU A 190 8.78 6.39 14.62
C LEU A 190 7.77 5.24 14.77
N ALA A 191 7.66 4.71 15.97
CA ALA A 191 6.80 3.58 16.29
C ALA A 191 5.38 3.99 16.71
N VAL A 192 5.23 5.20 17.29
CA VAL A 192 3.98 5.65 17.94
C VAL A 192 3.56 7.06 17.50
N ALA A 193 3.94 7.45 16.27
CA ALA A 193 3.65 8.79 15.76
C ALA A 193 2.16 9.04 15.49
N ASP A 194 1.35 8.00 15.32
CA ASP A 194 -0.10 8.02 15.23
C ASP A 194 -0.77 8.46 16.53
N THR A 195 -0.05 8.42 17.65
CA THR A 195 -0.46 8.88 18.96
C THR A 195 0.40 10.09 19.38
N PRO A 196 0.06 11.34 18.99
CA PRO A 196 0.95 12.50 19.12
C PRO A 196 1.44 12.76 20.54
N GLY A 197 0.60 12.55 21.56
CA GLY A 197 0.95 12.75 22.98
C GLY A 197 1.80 11.65 23.59
N HIS A 198 2.13 10.58 22.87
CA HIS A 198 2.88 9.46 23.44
C HIS A 198 4.35 9.82 23.67
N ALA A 199 4.84 9.64 24.92
CA ALA A 199 6.21 9.97 25.30
C ALA A 199 7.30 9.24 24.50
N GLY A 200 6.95 8.13 23.85
CA GLY A 200 7.82 7.38 22.94
C GLY A 200 8.34 8.21 21.76
N ASN A 201 7.53 9.16 21.25
CA ASN A 201 7.95 10.04 20.17
C ASN A 201 9.18 10.88 20.56
N ALA A 202 9.13 11.55 21.70
CA ALA A 202 10.25 12.35 22.20
C ALA A 202 11.48 11.48 22.52
N ARG A 203 11.26 10.29 23.11
CA ARG A 203 12.37 9.35 23.40
C ARG A 203 13.08 8.88 22.13
N GLN A 204 12.34 8.53 21.09
CA GLN A 204 12.91 8.12 19.80
C GLN A 204 13.67 9.27 19.14
N ARG A 205 13.15 10.51 19.16
CA ARG A 205 13.84 11.68 18.63
C ARG A 205 15.16 11.92 19.39
N GLN A 206 15.14 11.92 20.71
CA GLN A 206 16.36 12.08 21.54
C GLN A 206 17.39 10.97 21.28
N ALA A 207 16.95 9.72 21.11
CA ALA A 207 17.84 8.63 20.74
C ALA A 207 18.48 8.85 19.36
N PHE A 208 17.68 9.33 18.38
CA PHE A 208 18.18 9.67 17.06
C PHE A 208 19.20 10.79 17.09
N GLU A 209 18.97 11.86 17.87
CA GLU A 209 19.94 12.96 18.01
C GLU A 209 21.28 12.52 18.61
N ARG A 210 21.27 11.58 19.56
CA ARG A 210 22.52 11.00 20.09
C ARG A 210 23.31 10.25 19.03
N ILE A 211 22.63 9.53 18.14
CA ILE A 211 23.26 8.85 17.00
C ILE A 211 23.85 9.87 16.01
N LEU A 212 23.08 10.92 15.71
CA LEU A 212 23.50 11.96 14.78
C LEU A 212 24.73 12.74 15.25
N ALA A 213 25.02 12.77 16.55
CA ALA A 213 26.24 13.38 17.08
C ALA A 213 27.52 12.68 16.62
N HIS A 214 27.44 11.42 16.16
CA HIS A 214 28.56 10.65 15.58
C HIS A 214 28.59 10.72 14.06
N ALA A 215 27.54 11.24 13.41
CA ALA A 215 27.37 11.20 11.98
C ALA A 215 28.32 12.16 11.24
N PRO A 216 28.77 11.82 10.04
CA PRO A 216 29.50 12.75 9.19
C PRO A 216 28.68 14.02 8.91
N PRO A 217 29.33 15.20 8.86
CA PRO A 217 28.61 16.44 8.55
C PRO A 217 28.04 16.43 7.13
N GLY A 218 26.89 17.09 6.93
CA GLY A 218 26.28 17.27 5.61
C GLY A 218 25.47 16.08 5.09
N VAL A 219 25.38 14.98 5.82
CA VAL A 219 24.50 13.85 5.44
C VAL A 219 23.06 14.17 5.85
N ALA A 220 22.12 14.00 4.91
CA ALA A 220 20.69 14.23 5.16
C ALA A 220 20.14 13.28 6.25
N ARG A 221 19.15 13.75 7.00
CA ARG A 221 18.56 13.06 8.15
C ARG A 221 17.06 12.87 7.96
N SER A 222 16.50 11.74 8.40
CA SER A 222 15.09 11.45 8.25
C SER A 222 14.54 10.64 9.42
N LEU A 223 13.52 11.16 10.08
CA LEU A 223 12.82 10.47 11.17
C LEU A 223 11.34 10.28 10.86
N ALA A 224 10.65 11.34 10.44
CA ALA A 224 9.20 11.35 10.25
C ALA A 224 8.73 10.43 9.10
N ASN A 225 7.73 9.60 9.42
CA ASN A 225 6.78 9.01 8.49
C ASN A 225 5.57 9.94 8.30
N SER A 226 4.50 9.50 7.61
CA SER A 226 3.29 10.32 7.42
C SER A 226 2.74 10.88 8.73
N ALA A 227 2.60 10.05 9.76
CA ALA A 227 2.11 10.50 11.08
C ALA A 227 3.10 11.44 11.77
N GLY A 228 4.39 11.16 11.68
CA GLY A 228 5.44 11.99 12.28
C GLY A 228 5.48 13.42 11.74
N CYS A 229 4.99 13.66 10.53
CA CYS A 229 4.88 15.01 9.96
C CYS A 229 3.89 15.91 10.72
N TRP A 230 3.06 15.37 11.58
CA TRP A 230 2.09 16.09 12.40
C TRP A 230 2.58 16.36 13.83
N LEU A 231 3.75 15.82 14.22
CA LEU A 231 4.33 16.01 15.56
C LEU A 231 5.07 17.34 15.72
N GLY A 232 5.34 18.05 14.62
CA GLY A 232 6.06 19.33 14.63
C GLY A 232 7.37 19.30 13.84
N GLN A 233 7.91 20.49 13.56
CA GLN A 233 9.10 20.65 12.71
C GLN A 233 10.33 19.93 13.24
N ASP A 234 10.47 19.76 14.55
CA ASP A 234 11.59 19.07 15.18
C ASP A 234 11.72 17.60 14.75
N TYR A 235 10.67 17.01 14.17
CA TYR A 235 10.67 15.64 13.67
C TYR A 235 10.94 15.54 12.17
N HIS A 236 10.87 16.65 11.42
CA HIS A 236 11.00 16.63 9.97
C HIS A 236 12.42 16.39 9.50
N TYR A 237 13.42 16.99 10.19
CA TYR A 237 14.81 16.99 9.77
C TYR A 237 14.95 17.46 8.31
N ASP A 238 15.75 16.76 7.50
CA ASP A 238 16.03 17.13 6.12
C ASP A 238 15.06 16.47 5.12
N LEU A 239 14.45 15.31 5.50
CA LEU A 239 13.57 14.55 4.62
C LEU A 239 12.50 13.81 5.41
N CYS A 240 11.23 13.91 4.98
CA CYS A 240 10.12 13.13 5.50
C CYS A 240 9.68 12.06 4.49
N ARG A 241 9.31 10.88 5.00
CA ARG A 241 8.93 9.71 4.19
C ARG A 241 7.42 9.49 4.25
N ILE A 242 6.74 9.95 3.20
CA ILE A 242 5.28 9.99 3.14
C ILE A 242 4.77 8.73 2.44
N GLY A 243 3.94 7.96 3.13
CA GLY A 243 3.27 6.78 2.60
C GLY A 243 1.75 6.94 2.70
N ALA A 244 1.16 6.59 3.84
CA ALA A 244 -0.28 6.58 4.07
C ALA A 244 -0.99 7.86 3.60
N ALA A 245 -0.47 9.02 3.97
CA ALA A 245 -1.06 10.30 3.59
C ALA A 245 -1.16 10.51 2.06
N LEU A 246 -0.25 9.91 1.24
CA LEU A 246 -0.36 9.96 -0.22
C LEU A 246 -1.65 9.30 -0.71
N PHE A 247 -2.10 8.27 -0.01
CA PHE A 247 -3.25 7.45 -0.39
C PHE A 247 -4.55 7.87 0.31
N GLY A 248 -4.54 9.03 0.98
CA GLY A 248 -5.71 9.56 1.66
C GLY A 248 -6.05 8.82 2.96
N LEU A 249 -5.09 8.07 3.53
CA LEU A 249 -5.28 7.36 4.77
C LEU A 249 -4.96 8.27 5.97
N ASP A 250 -5.73 8.14 7.05
CA ASP A 250 -5.55 8.90 8.28
C ASP A 250 -4.30 8.44 9.04
N ALA A 251 -3.18 9.07 8.71
CA ALA A 251 -1.92 8.81 9.39
C ALA A 251 -1.83 9.40 10.80
N SER A 252 -2.78 10.29 11.16
CA SER A 252 -2.84 10.97 12.46
C SER A 252 -4.22 11.60 12.64
N PRO A 253 -4.75 11.70 13.87
CA PRO A 253 -5.98 12.46 14.15
C PRO A 253 -5.98 13.91 13.67
N SER A 254 -4.79 14.45 13.41
CA SER A 254 -4.59 15.79 12.85
C SER A 254 -4.56 15.84 11.32
N ALA A 255 -4.59 14.69 10.62
CA ALA A 255 -4.39 14.56 9.16
C ALA A 255 -5.67 14.81 8.32
N LYS A 256 -6.48 15.78 8.69
CA LYS A 256 -7.82 16.03 8.12
C LYS A 256 -7.85 16.54 6.66
N ALA A 257 -6.71 16.74 6.02
CA ALA A 257 -6.64 17.44 4.73
C ALA A 257 -6.36 16.54 3.52
N MET A 258 -6.26 15.22 3.70
CA MET A 258 -5.93 14.32 2.59
C MET A 258 -7.17 13.99 1.77
N GLN A 259 -7.02 14.03 0.45
CA GLN A 259 -8.08 13.66 -0.48
C GLN A 259 -8.20 12.13 -0.55
N PRO A 260 -9.42 11.57 -0.61
CA PRO A 260 -9.62 10.15 -0.85
C PRO A 260 -9.07 9.76 -2.24
N VAL A 261 -8.33 8.66 -2.31
CA VAL A 261 -7.61 8.23 -3.51
C VAL A 261 -8.27 7.02 -4.17
N VAL A 262 -8.94 6.19 -3.40
CA VAL A 262 -9.38 4.86 -3.85
C VAL A 262 -10.87 4.66 -3.63
N GLU A 263 -11.52 4.13 -4.66
CA GLU A 263 -12.89 3.63 -4.60
C GLU A 263 -12.93 2.19 -5.09
N VAL A 264 -13.72 1.34 -4.45
CA VAL A 264 -13.96 -0.04 -4.87
C VAL A 264 -15.44 -0.26 -5.06
N THR A 265 -15.81 -0.71 -6.24
CA THR A 265 -17.19 -1.12 -6.54
C THR A 265 -17.26 -2.60 -6.85
N GLY A 266 -18.38 -3.22 -6.48
CA GLY A 266 -18.71 -4.60 -6.80
C GLY A 266 -19.93 -4.68 -7.69
N ARG A 267 -19.86 -5.54 -8.72
CA ARG A 267 -20.97 -5.76 -9.65
C ARG A 267 -22.00 -6.69 -9.03
N VAL A 268 -23.26 -6.33 -9.12
CA VAL A 268 -24.40 -7.20 -8.80
C VAL A 268 -24.47 -8.33 -9.84
N ILE A 269 -24.34 -9.58 -9.38
CA ILE A 269 -24.48 -10.76 -10.23
C ILE A 269 -25.94 -11.16 -10.36
N GLN A 270 -26.67 -11.15 -9.22
CA GLN A 270 -28.04 -11.60 -9.14
C GLN A 270 -28.75 -10.92 -7.97
N THR A 271 -30.03 -10.66 -8.15
CA THR A 271 -30.97 -10.34 -7.05
C THR A 271 -32.03 -11.44 -6.95
N ARG A 272 -32.49 -11.72 -5.72
CA ARG A 272 -33.54 -12.70 -5.47
C ARG A 272 -34.30 -12.44 -4.18
N ALA A 273 -35.60 -12.78 -4.16
CA ALA A 273 -36.32 -13.01 -2.91
C ALA A 273 -35.95 -14.39 -2.38
N VAL A 274 -35.85 -14.55 -1.07
CA VAL A 274 -35.59 -15.83 -0.40
C VAL A 274 -36.77 -16.18 0.52
N PRO A 275 -37.18 -17.45 0.60
CA PRO A 275 -38.23 -17.86 1.53
C PRO A 275 -37.84 -17.63 2.97
N ALA A 276 -38.79 -17.27 3.86
CA ALA A 276 -38.59 -17.22 5.28
C ALA A 276 -38.07 -18.58 5.80
N GLY A 277 -37.08 -18.53 6.70
CA GLY A 277 -36.44 -19.73 7.24
C GLY A 277 -35.34 -20.33 6.36
N ALA A 278 -35.12 -19.85 5.14
CA ALA A 278 -34.01 -20.31 4.30
C ALA A 278 -32.66 -19.92 4.88
N GLY A 279 -31.69 -20.85 4.88
CA GLY A 279 -30.30 -20.55 5.26
C GLY A 279 -29.57 -19.77 4.17
N VAL A 280 -28.77 -18.75 4.56
CA VAL A 280 -27.99 -17.92 3.65
C VAL A 280 -26.50 -18.19 3.79
N GLY A 281 -25.85 -18.50 2.65
CA GLY A 281 -24.40 -18.68 2.54
C GLY A 281 -23.85 -19.90 3.24
N TYR A 282 -22.51 -19.98 3.34
CA TYR A 282 -21.82 -21.10 3.95
C TYR A 282 -22.14 -21.27 5.44
N GLY A 283 -22.50 -22.50 5.82
CA GLY A 283 -22.85 -22.88 7.18
C GLY A 283 -24.17 -22.29 7.65
N TRP A 284 -24.99 -21.79 6.73
CA TRP A 284 -26.28 -21.15 6.99
C TRP A 284 -26.21 -20.18 8.19
N ALA A 285 -25.15 -19.34 8.17
CA ALA A 285 -24.84 -18.43 9.28
C ALA A 285 -25.95 -17.42 9.58
N VAL A 286 -26.83 -17.18 8.61
CA VAL A 286 -28.02 -16.34 8.72
C VAL A 286 -29.22 -17.11 8.20
N THR A 287 -30.35 -16.99 8.91
CA THR A 287 -31.67 -17.48 8.47
C THR A 287 -32.45 -16.31 7.90
N ALA A 288 -32.99 -16.47 6.70
CA ALA A 288 -33.75 -15.43 6.02
C ALA A 288 -35.04 -15.10 6.77
N ALA A 289 -35.30 -13.81 6.97
CA ALA A 289 -36.57 -13.30 7.46
C ALA A 289 -37.66 -13.31 6.36
N GLU A 290 -38.92 -13.13 6.75
CA GLU A 290 -40.02 -12.96 5.82
C GLU A 290 -39.79 -11.70 4.95
N GLY A 291 -40.03 -11.82 3.65
CA GLY A 291 -39.86 -10.74 2.69
C GLY A 291 -38.40 -10.35 2.38
N MET A 292 -37.41 -11.15 2.85
CA MET A 292 -36.01 -10.86 2.62
C MET A 292 -35.64 -10.95 1.15
N ARG A 293 -34.95 -9.91 0.66
CA ARG A 293 -34.40 -9.85 -0.70
C ARG A 293 -32.89 -9.66 -0.62
N LEU A 294 -32.18 -10.45 -1.41
CA LEU A 294 -30.71 -10.48 -1.41
C LEU A 294 -30.17 -10.11 -2.78
N ALA A 295 -29.00 -9.44 -2.78
CA ALA A 295 -28.18 -9.29 -3.96
C ALA A 295 -26.83 -9.97 -3.75
N THR A 296 -26.39 -10.73 -4.75
CA THR A 296 -25.04 -11.33 -4.77
C THR A 296 -24.11 -10.41 -5.55
N ILE A 297 -23.00 -10.05 -4.96
CA ILE A 297 -21.98 -9.16 -5.51
C ILE A 297 -20.75 -9.99 -5.89
N GLY A 298 -20.16 -9.73 -7.05
CA GLY A 298 -19.06 -10.49 -7.64
C GLY A 298 -17.68 -10.17 -7.05
N VAL A 299 -17.58 -9.94 -5.76
CA VAL A 299 -16.33 -9.66 -5.03
C VAL A 299 -16.30 -10.55 -3.80
N GLY A 300 -15.17 -11.21 -3.55
CA GLY A 300 -14.98 -12.08 -2.40
C GLY A 300 -13.54 -12.02 -1.86
N TYR A 301 -13.19 -12.95 -0.95
CA TYR A 301 -11.88 -12.91 -0.30
C TYR A 301 -10.70 -13.20 -1.26
N ALA A 302 -10.93 -13.86 -2.40
CA ALA A 302 -9.89 -14.02 -3.43
C ALA A 302 -9.58 -12.73 -4.18
N ASP A 303 -10.45 -11.71 -4.06
CA ASP A 303 -10.22 -10.35 -4.55
C ASP A 303 -9.53 -9.47 -3.51
N GLY A 304 -9.18 -10.04 -2.35
CA GLY A 304 -8.60 -9.32 -1.22
C GLY A 304 -9.63 -8.70 -0.28
N TRP A 305 -10.94 -8.95 -0.49
CA TRP A 305 -11.97 -8.40 0.39
C TRP A 305 -11.97 -9.11 1.76
N PRO A 306 -11.87 -8.37 2.89
CA PRO A 306 -11.70 -9.00 4.21
C PRO A 306 -12.88 -9.88 4.61
N ARG A 307 -12.62 -11.17 4.87
CA ARG A 307 -13.67 -12.12 5.29
C ARG A 307 -14.23 -11.79 6.69
N GLN A 308 -13.45 -11.07 7.51
CA GLN A 308 -13.86 -10.61 8.84
C GLN A 308 -15.09 -9.67 8.78
N LEU A 309 -15.31 -8.98 7.67
CA LEU A 309 -16.47 -8.12 7.46
C LEU A 309 -17.81 -8.86 7.31
N SER A 310 -17.82 -10.20 7.27
CA SER A 310 -19.00 -11.02 6.98
C SER A 310 -20.25 -10.69 7.83
N ALA A 311 -20.07 -10.34 9.11
CA ALA A 311 -21.19 -10.13 10.03
C ALA A 311 -21.38 -8.64 10.41
N VAL A 312 -20.44 -7.79 10.03
CA VAL A 312 -20.41 -6.39 10.53
C VAL A 312 -20.33 -5.37 9.41
N GLY A 313 -19.91 -5.80 8.20
CA GLY A 313 -19.73 -4.91 7.06
C GLY A 313 -20.99 -4.74 6.22
N GLY A 314 -20.85 -3.94 5.17
CA GLY A 314 -21.90 -3.70 4.18
C GLY A 314 -21.34 -3.02 2.94
N ALA A 315 -22.16 -2.98 1.88
CA ALA A 315 -21.97 -2.15 0.71
C ALA A 315 -22.85 -0.90 0.81
N ALA A 316 -22.60 0.10 -0.04
CA ALA A 316 -23.52 1.24 -0.17
C ALA A 316 -24.08 1.31 -1.60
N PHE A 317 -25.35 1.71 -1.70
CA PHE A 317 -26.00 1.98 -2.97
C PHE A 317 -26.83 3.24 -2.82
N GLU A 318 -26.60 4.25 -3.65
CA GLU A 318 -27.25 5.57 -3.56
C GLU A 318 -27.24 6.16 -2.13
N GLY A 319 -26.09 6.04 -1.44
CA GLY A 319 -25.91 6.52 -0.08
C GLY A 319 -26.56 5.68 1.02
N ARG A 320 -27.23 4.57 0.69
CA ARG A 320 -27.84 3.66 1.64
C ARG A 320 -26.93 2.48 1.94
N LEU A 321 -26.76 2.15 3.20
CA LEU A 321 -26.02 0.97 3.64
C LEU A 321 -26.84 -0.29 3.35
N LEU A 322 -26.21 -1.28 2.69
CA LEU A 322 -26.73 -2.61 2.43
C LEU A 322 -25.88 -3.60 3.27
N PRO A 323 -26.39 -4.13 4.38
CA PRO A 323 -25.63 -5.01 5.25
C PRO A 323 -25.21 -6.30 4.55
N PHE A 324 -24.03 -6.82 4.85
CA PHE A 324 -23.64 -8.16 4.41
C PHE A 324 -24.47 -9.23 5.13
N VAL A 325 -24.85 -10.27 4.37
CA VAL A 325 -25.65 -11.38 4.88
C VAL A 325 -24.87 -12.68 4.68
N GLY A 326 -24.69 -13.41 5.77
CA GLY A 326 -23.93 -14.65 5.76
C GLY A 326 -22.42 -14.40 5.64
N ARG A 327 -21.68 -15.48 5.32
CA ARG A 327 -20.21 -15.43 5.22
C ARG A 327 -19.78 -15.01 3.83
N ILE A 328 -18.80 -14.11 3.74
CA ILE A 328 -18.14 -13.77 2.48
C ILE A 328 -17.46 -15.02 1.92
N SER A 329 -17.76 -15.31 0.64
CA SER A 329 -17.24 -16.45 -0.10
C SER A 329 -15.95 -16.08 -0.85
N MET A 330 -15.36 -17.06 -1.55
CA MET A 330 -14.13 -16.82 -2.34
C MET A 330 -14.31 -15.74 -3.39
N ASP A 331 -15.43 -15.79 -4.12
CA ASP A 331 -15.67 -15.01 -5.34
C ASP A 331 -16.88 -14.07 -5.23
N SER A 332 -17.59 -14.09 -4.11
CA SER A 332 -18.81 -13.32 -3.94
C SER A 332 -19.13 -13.03 -2.48
N LEU A 333 -19.87 -11.96 -2.27
CA LEU A 333 -20.54 -11.62 -1.02
C LEU A 333 -22.02 -11.35 -1.28
N VAL A 334 -22.82 -11.41 -0.25
CA VAL A 334 -24.27 -11.21 -0.33
C VAL A 334 -24.65 -10.01 0.53
N VAL A 335 -25.54 -9.16 0.04
CA VAL A 335 -26.10 -8.01 0.75
C VAL A 335 -27.62 -8.12 0.87
N ASP A 336 -28.16 -7.58 1.97
CA ASP A 336 -29.61 -7.40 2.14
C ASP A 336 -30.06 -6.13 1.39
N VAL A 337 -30.99 -6.33 0.47
CA VAL A 337 -31.59 -5.25 -0.33
C VAL A 337 -33.09 -5.08 -0.05
N SER A 338 -33.58 -5.64 1.05
CA SER A 338 -35.02 -5.59 1.41
C SER A 338 -35.53 -4.16 1.59
N ALA A 339 -34.69 -3.26 2.08
CA ALA A 339 -35.02 -1.86 2.32
C ALA A 339 -35.06 -1.00 1.02
N LEU A 340 -34.56 -1.52 -0.12
CA LEU A 340 -34.65 -0.83 -1.40
C LEU A 340 -36.02 -1.05 -2.06
N PRO A 341 -36.49 -0.16 -2.94
CA PRO A 341 -37.61 -0.45 -3.82
C PRO A 341 -37.35 -1.75 -4.63
N PRO A 342 -38.37 -2.53 -5.04
CA PRO A 342 -38.19 -3.82 -5.69
C PRO A 342 -37.38 -3.62 -6.92
N ASP A 343 -37.22 -2.97 -7.75
CA ASP A 343 -36.40 -2.93 -8.98
C ASP A 343 -35.27 -1.90 -8.95
N ALA A 344 -34.95 -1.36 -7.77
CA ALA A 344 -33.91 -0.33 -7.63
C ALA A 344 -32.51 -0.84 -7.91
N LEU A 345 -32.25 -2.12 -7.66
CA LEU A 345 -30.93 -2.76 -7.86
C LEU A 345 -31.09 -4.01 -8.73
N LYS A 346 -30.33 -4.11 -9.81
CA LYS A 346 -30.42 -5.20 -10.82
C LYS A 346 -29.06 -5.82 -11.10
N ALA A 347 -29.07 -7.01 -11.67
CA ALA A 347 -27.86 -7.62 -12.18
C ALA A 347 -27.18 -6.70 -13.20
N GLY A 348 -25.85 -6.50 -13.01
CA GLY A 348 -25.03 -5.56 -13.78
C GLY A 348 -24.79 -4.23 -13.09
N ASP A 349 -25.63 -3.81 -12.15
CA ASP A 349 -25.42 -2.58 -11.39
C ASP A 349 -24.16 -2.69 -10.49
N GLN A 350 -23.67 -1.53 -10.02
CA GLN A 350 -22.51 -1.42 -9.17
C GLN A 350 -22.95 -0.96 -7.76
N VAL A 351 -22.39 -1.59 -6.74
CA VAL A 351 -22.49 -1.13 -5.36
C VAL A 351 -21.13 -0.69 -4.86
N GLU A 352 -21.08 0.33 -4.03
CA GLU A 352 -19.85 0.81 -3.40
C GLU A 352 -19.48 -0.13 -2.25
N LEU A 353 -18.26 -0.65 -2.31
CA LEU A 353 -17.65 -1.45 -1.24
C LEU A 353 -16.68 -0.62 -0.41
N LEU A 354 -15.96 0.30 -1.05
CA LEU A 354 -15.09 1.28 -0.43
C LEU A 354 -15.19 2.59 -1.22
N GLY A 355 -15.32 3.71 -0.53
CA GLY A 355 -15.51 5.02 -1.13
C GLY A 355 -16.10 6.03 -0.15
N PRO A 356 -16.79 7.08 -0.63
CA PRO A 356 -17.31 8.15 0.22
C PRO A 356 -18.30 7.69 1.31
N ASN A 357 -19.08 6.64 1.02
CA ASN A 357 -20.08 6.10 1.98
C ASN A 357 -19.54 4.94 2.81
N ARG A 358 -18.39 4.38 2.44
CA ARG A 358 -17.71 3.25 3.10
C ARG A 358 -16.22 3.53 3.14
N THR A 359 -15.75 4.30 4.12
CA THR A 359 -14.36 4.74 4.17
C THR A 359 -13.40 3.62 4.60
N PRO A 360 -12.11 3.72 4.26
CA PRO A 360 -11.09 2.75 4.72
C PRO A 360 -11.06 2.59 6.23
N GLU A 361 -11.24 3.69 6.98
CA GLU A 361 -11.23 3.70 8.45
C GLU A 361 -12.46 2.95 9.02
N GLN A 362 -13.64 3.14 8.43
CA GLN A 362 -14.84 2.40 8.83
C GLN A 362 -14.66 0.90 8.61
N LEU A 363 -14.15 0.50 7.43
CA LEU A 363 -13.89 -0.91 7.12
C LEU A 363 -12.81 -1.50 8.03
N ALA A 364 -11.80 -0.72 8.38
CA ALA A 364 -10.76 -1.13 9.32
C ALA A 364 -11.32 -1.37 10.71
N LEU A 365 -12.14 -0.44 11.21
CA LEU A 365 -12.80 -0.56 12.53
C LEU A 365 -13.70 -1.80 12.59
N GLU A 366 -14.57 -1.99 11.59
CA GLU A 366 -15.47 -3.13 11.48
C GLU A 366 -14.71 -4.46 11.34
N GLY A 367 -13.60 -4.46 10.60
CA GLY A 367 -12.75 -5.64 10.35
C GLY A 367 -11.72 -5.91 11.44
N ALA A 368 -11.67 -5.09 12.52
CA ALA A 368 -10.65 -5.15 13.58
C ALA A 368 -9.22 -5.15 13.00
N THR A 369 -8.94 -4.25 12.06
CA THR A 369 -7.66 -4.07 11.39
C THR A 369 -7.32 -2.58 11.23
N ILE A 370 -6.39 -2.26 10.33
CA ILE A 370 -5.99 -0.90 9.98
C ILE A 370 -6.33 -0.59 8.53
N ASP A 371 -6.60 0.66 8.21
CA ASP A 371 -6.95 1.19 6.89
C ASP A 371 -5.90 0.84 5.82
N TYR A 372 -4.61 0.82 6.18
CA TYR A 372 -3.51 0.38 5.32
C TYR A 372 -3.70 -1.07 4.82
N GLU A 373 -4.11 -1.97 5.71
CA GLU A 373 -4.31 -3.38 5.36
C GLU A 373 -5.49 -3.54 4.42
N VAL A 374 -6.57 -2.79 4.64
CA VAL A 374 -7.76 -2.82 3.77
C VAL A 374 -7.37 -2.55 2.31
N ILE A 375 -6.55 -1.52 2.07
CA ILE A 375 -6.14 -1.13 0.71
C ILE A 375 -5.06 -2.07 0.16
N ALA A 376 -4.02 -2.37 0.96
CA ALA A 376 -2.88 -3.16 0.51
C ALA A 376 -3.24 -4.61 0.14
N ARG A 377 -4.37 -5.13 0.65
CA ARG A 377 -4.86 -6.49 0.34
C ARG A 377 -5.66 -6.58 -0.95
N LEU A 378 -6.08 -5.45 -1.55
CA LEU A 378 -6.89 -5.47 -2.78
C LEU A 378 -6.17 -6.22 -3.90
N GLY A 379 -6.79 -7.33 -4.34
CA GLY A 379 -6.18 -8.29 -5.24
C GLY A 379 -6.13 -7.85 -6.71
N ARG A 380 -5.33 -8.58 -7.50
CA ARG A 380 -5.16 -8.30 -8.93
C ARG A 380 -6.37 -8.70 -9.79
N ARG A 381 -7.35 -9.42 -9.25
CA ARG A 381 -8.59 -9.77 -9.95
C ARG A 381 -9.53 -8.56 -10.10
N LEU A 382 -9.42 -7.57 -9.19
CA LEU A 382 -10.13 -6.31 -9.33
C LEU A 382 -9.48 -5.47 -10.44
N CYS A 383 -10.29 -5.01 -11.39
CA CYS A 383 -9.81 -4.15 -12.47
C CYS A 383 -9.46 -2.77 -11.94
N ARG A 384 -8.24 -2.29 -12.21
CA ARG A 384 -7.80 -0.95 -11.81
C ARG A 384 -8.01 0.06 -12.92
N GLU A 385 -8.74 1.11 -12.61
CA GLU A 385 -8.97 2.28 -13.45
C GLU A 385 -8.27 3.49 -12.82
N TYR A 386 -7.41 4.14 -13.57
CA TYR A 386 -6.69 5.32 -13.10
C TYR A 386 -7.30 6.57 -13.73
N VAL A 387 -7.66 7.52 -12.87
CA VAL A 387 -8.23 8.81 -13.27
C VAL A 387 -7.35 9.96 -12.81
N SER A 388 -7.37 11.07 -13.56
CA SER A 388 -6.65 12.30 -13.25
C SER A 388 -7.34 13.13 -12.18
#